data_d8440f6d2e2ea7c424b0ce11909d9142
#
_entry.id   d8440f6d2e2ea7c424b0ce11909d9142
#
_cell.length_a   1.000
_cell.length_b   1.000
_cell.length_c   1.000
_cell.angle_alpha   90.00
_cell.angle_beta   90.00
_cell.angle_gamma   90.00
#
_symmetry.space_group_name_H-M   'P 1'
#
loop_
_entity.id
_entity.type
_entity.pdbx_description
1 polymer ?
#
loop_
_entity_poly.entity_id
_entity_poly.type
_entity_poly.pdbx_seq_one_letter_code
_entity_poly.pdbx_strand_id
1 'polypeptide(L)'
;MPPTDRSHRPRNVFFYDSTHPDVALGGFVQNGSITEANFLDILAILLVVEGSPIRVQERISSHIVSRTDVPLKRGAYDIHSEGSIRVSDEPWIYRLTPHIVTRGEDKFRHEIGNRDQKCVISGLSFPESMFRTYGLIFFEAVHIFPREHESLWNQNNYQQWITDMDDAAGSSKINSAQNGFLLQPTVQQLFDQYLFSVNPDDGYKIVVLTFDFLGLDGRILDPVCRNPTDPHHVSDQALRWHYRQSVLANARRGGEPIFEHDFPLETDEIHASPYGQERFELEMAFRLREVV
;
A
#
# COMPACT_ATOMS: atom_id res chain seq x y z
N MET A 1 -14.60 -6.35 -5.34
CA MET A 1 -13.99 -7.30 -6.29
C MET A 1 -13.29 -8.36 -5.48
N PRO A 2 -13.45 -9.66 -5.80
CA PRO A 2 -12.70 -10.71 -5.11
C PRO A 2 -11.20 -10.46 -5.25
N PRO A 3 -10.37 -10.92 -4.32
CA PRO A 3 -8.93 -10.82 -4.44
C PRO A 3 -8.51 -11.55 -5.70
N THR A 4 -8.11 -10.81 -6.71
CA THR A 4 -7.63 -11.38 -7.97
C THR A 4 -6.32 -12.09 -7.66
N ASP A 5 -6.21 -13.37 -8.00
CA ASP A 5 -4.93 -14.08 -7.96
C ASP A 5 -3.87 -13.26 -8.70
N ARG A 6 -2.89 -12.77 -7.95
CA ARG A 6 -1.84 -11.88 -8.45
C ARG A 6 -0.61 -12.65 -8.94
N SER A 7 -0.58 -13.97 -8.77
CA SER A 7 0.54 -14.83 -9.19
C SER A 7 0.74 -14.81 -10.71
N HIS A 8 -0.35 -14.66 -11.48
CA HIS A 8 -0.35 -14.64 -12.94
C HIS A 8 -0.17 -13.25 -13.56
N ARG A 9 0.00 -12.20 -12.74
CA ARG A 9 0.23 -10.85 -13.28
C ARG A 9 1.56 -10.80 -14.04
N PRO A 10 1.60 -10.12 -15.20
CA PRO A 10 2.84 -9.92 -15.94
C PRO A 10 3.87 -9.21 -15.05
N ARG A 11 5.08 -9.73 -15.04
CA ARG A 11 6.23 -9.16 -14.31
C ARG A 11 7.40 -9.04 -15.27
N ASN A 12 8.35 -8.16 -14.99
CA ASN A 12 9.55 -7.98 -15.81
C ASN A 12 10.82 -7.92 -14.98
N VAL A 13 10.70 -8.02 -13.65
CA VAL A 13 11.78 -8.28 -12.70
C VAL A 13 11.40 -9.50 -11.89
N PHE A 14 12.33 -10.47 -11.77
CA PHE A 14 12.17 -11.68 -10.99
C PHE A 14 13.40 -11.88 -10.10
N PHE A 15 13.21 -12.46 -8.93
CA PHE A 15 14.32 -12.76 -8.04
C PHE A 15 14.21 -14.17 -7.48
N TYR A 16 15.35 -14.81 -7.27
CA TYR A 16 15.52 -16.23 -6.98
C TYR A 16 16.50 -16.42 -5.84
N ASP A 17 16.35 -17.47 -5.07
CA ASP A 17 17.42 -18.00 -4.25
C ASP A 17 18.47 -18.62 -5.18
N SER A 18 19.73 -18.22 -5.05
CA SER A 18 20.83 -18.74 -5.89
C SER A 18 21.03 -20.25 -5.75
N THR A 19 20.56 -20.84 -4.64
CA THR A 19 20.59 -22.30 -4.39
C THR A 19 19.40 -23.03 -5.03
N HIS A 20 18.33 -22.31 -5.38
CA HIS A 20 17.10 -22.82 -6.01
C HIS A 20 16.70 -21.95 -7.22
N PRO A 21 17.53 -21.89 -8.27
CA PRO A 21 17.37 -20.92 -9.36
C PRO A 21 16.15 -21.12 -10.25
N ASP A 22 15.50 -22.28 -10.16
CA ASP A 22 14.33 -22.62 -10.97
C ASP A 22 13.02 -22.13 -10.37
N VAL A 23 13.02 -21.69 -9.10
CA VAL A 23 11.85 -21.27 -8.37
C VAL A 23 11.96 -19.81 -7.97
N ALA A 24 11.16 -18.95 -8.62
CA ALA A 24 11.15 -17.53 -8.26
C ALA A 24 10.61 -17.33 -6.83
N LEU A 25 11.33 -16.59 -6.01
CA LEU A 25 10.84 -16.11 -4.71
C LEU A 25 9.77 -15.04 -4.88
N GLY A 26 9.87 -14.26 -5.96
CA GLY A 26 8.93 -13.20 -6.29
C GLY A 26 9.32 -12.44 -7.55
N GLY A 27 8.64 -11.31 -7.76
CA GLY A 27 8.89 -10.42 -8.89
C GLY A 27 7.86 -9.30 -8.94
N PHE A 28 8.12 -8.28 -9.74
CA PHE A 28 7.26 -7.12 -9.90
C PHE A 28 7.41 -6.49 -11.29
N VAL A 29 6.62 -5.45 -11.56
CA VAL A 29 6.76 -4.65 -12.78
C VAL A 29 7.67 -3.46 -12.50
N GLN A 30 8.79 -3.36 -13.20
CA GLN A 30 9.65 -2.20 -13.25
C GLN A 30 9.19 -1.29 -14.40
N ASN A 31 8.59 -0.14 -14.05
CA ASN A 31 8.17 0.89 -15.02
C ASN A 31 9.30 1.87 -15.37
N GLY A 32 10.25 2.07 -14.46
CA GLY A 32 11.43 2.92 -14.66
C GLY A 32 11.90 3.63 -13.39
N SER A 33 11.05 3.81 -12.41
CA SER A 33 11.34 4.59 -11.20
C SER A 33 12.02 3.81 -10.09
N ILE A 34 11.91 2.48 -10.07
CA ILE A 34 12.53 1.64 -9.04
C ILE A 34 14.05 1.61 -9.28
N THR A 35 14.80 2.10 -8.30
CA THR A 35 16.27 2.11 -8.30
C THR A 35 16.83 0.82 -7.69
N GLU A 36 18.14 0.61 -7.81
CA GLU A 36 18.82 -0.50 -7.13
C GLU A 36 18.63 -0.42 -5.61
N ALA A 37 18.70 0.78 -5.03
CA ALA A 37 18.43 0.99 -3.61
C ALA A 37 17.00 0.58 -3.24
N ASN A 38 16.00 1.01 -4.02
CA ASN A 38 14.61 0.61 -3.80
C ASN A 38 14.40 -0.90 -3.90
N PHE A 39 15.10 -1.55 -4.83
CA PHE A 39 15.02 -3.02 -4.96
C PHE A 39 15.52 -3.73 -3.70
N LEU A 40 16.65 -3.29 -3.14
CA LEU A 40 17.16 -3.84 -1.89
C LEU A 40 16.19 -3.61 -0.72
N ASP A 41 15.48 -2.46 -0.68
CA ASP A 41 14.47 -2.20 0.33
C ASP A 41 13.22 -3.08 0.13
N ILE A 42 12.81 -3.30 -1.11
CA ILE A 42 11.73 -4.25 -1.46
C ILE A 42 12.10 -5.66 -0.98
N LEU A 43 13.32 -6.12 -1.24
CA LEU A 43 13.80 -7.44 -0.77
C LEU A 43 13.83 -7.53 0.76
N ALA A 44 14.21 -6.45 1.46
CA ALA A 44 14.19 -6.40 2.92
C ALA A 44 12.77 -6.48 3.52
N ILE A 45 11.76 -6.08 2.77
CA ILE A 45 10.34 -6.26 3.16
C ILE A 45 9.91 -7.71 2.93
N LEU A 46 10.32 -8.31 1.82
CA LEU A 46 9.81 -9.58 1.34
C LEU A 46 10.50 -10.81 1.91
N LEU A 47 11.79 -10.68 2.25
CA LEU A 47 12.61 -11.83 2.59
C LEU A 47 12.99 -11.85 4.06
N VAL A 48 12.92 -13.03 4.62
CA VAL A 48 13.50 -13.38 5.92
C VAL A 48 14.77 -14.17 5.63
N VAL A 49 15.91 -13.63 6.05
CA VAL A 49 17.22 -14.21 5.80
C VAL A 49 17.87 -14.52 7.14
N GLU A 50 18.34 -15.75 7.29
CA GLU A 50 19.12 -16.18 8.46
C GLU A 50 20.62 -16.08 8.14
N GLY A 51 21.38 -15.39 8.96
CA GLY A 51 22.84 -15.28 8.81
C GLY A 51 23.31 -13.96 8.21
N SER A 52 24.24 -14.03 7.28
CA SER A 52 24.94 -12.87 6.70
C SER A 52 24.04 -12.01 5.79
N PRO A 53 24.42 -10.74 5.55
CA PRO A 53 23.75 -9.88 4.58
C PRO A 53 23.67 -10.56 3.20
N ILE A 54 22.54 -10.36 2.52
CA ILE A 54 22.36 -10.85 1.15
C ILE A 54 23.27 -10.10 0.17
N ARG A 55 23.71 -10.83 -0.86
CA ARG A 55 24.30 -10.27 -2.07
C ARG A 55 23.34 -10.54 -3.23
N VAL A 56 22.96 -9.51 -3.96
CA VAL A 56 22.05 -9.60 -5.09
C VAL A 56 22.81 -9.38 -6.37
N GLN A 57 22.63 -10.28 -7.35
CA GLN A 57 23.36 -10.26 -8.61
C GLN A 57 22.40 -10.41 -9.79
N GLU A 58 22.51 -9.54 -10.77
CA GLU A 58 21.79 -9.68 -12.04
C GLU A 58 22.32 -10.90 -12.81
N ARG A 59 21.42 -11.77 -13.23
CA ARG A 59 21.76 -13.11 -13.72
C ARG A 59 22.56 -13.10 -15.04
N ILE A 60 22.23 -12.17 -15.95
CA ILE A 60 22.85 -12.13 -17.28
C ILE A 60 24.21 -11.41 -17.26
N SER A 61 24.24 -10.21 -16.69
CA SER A 61 25.43 -9.37 -16.68
C SER A 61 26.39 -9.65 -15.53
N SER A 62 25.96 -10.44 -14.55
CA SER A 62 26.67 -10.65 -13.28
C SER A 62 26.91 -9.35 -12.48
N HIS A 63 26.19 -8.27 -12.81
CA HIS A 63 26.24 -7.02 -12.07
C HIS A 63 25.74 -7.21 -10.63
N ILE A 64 26.50 -6.71 -9.66
CA ILE A 64 26.13 -6.75 -8.24
C ILE A 64 25.30 -5.51 -7.93
N VAL A 65 24.07 -5.74 -7.50
CA VAL A 65 23.16 -4.67 -7.08
C VAL A 65 23.69 -4.03 -5.78
N SER A 66 23.77 -2.72 -5.77
CA SER A 66 24.23 -1.92 -4.63
C SER A 66 23.27 -0.76 -4.35
N ARG A 67 23.41 -0.12 -3.19
CA ARG A 67 22.52 1.01 -2.81
C ARG A 67 22.87 2.26 -3.62
N THR A 68 22.36 2.32 -4.85
CA THR A 68 22.52 3.45 -5.77
C THR A 68 21.17 3.91 -6.30
N ASP A 69 21.12 5.15 -6.80
CA ASP A 69 19.95 5.72 -7.47
C ASP A 69 19.85 5.31 -8.94
N VAL A 70 20.70 4.39 -9.40
CA VAL A 70 20.62 3.85 -10.75
C VAL A 70 19.32 3.06 -10.91
N PRO A 71 18.56 3.29 -11.99
CA PRO A 71 17.35 2.52 -12.25
C PRO A 71 17.66 1.02 -12.37
N LEU A 72 16.89 0.20 -11.66
CA LEU A 72 17.01 -1.25 -11.71
C LEU A 72 16.73 -1.75 -13.14
N LYS A 73 17.59 -2.58 -13.70
CA LYS A 73 17.34 -3.21 -14.99
C LYS A 73 16.22 -4.25 -14.88
N ARG A 74 15.46 -4.41 -15.94
CA ARG A 74 14.51 -5.53 -16.06
C ARG A 74 15.28 -6.83 -16.27
N GLY A 75 14.85 -7.91 -15.63
CA GLY A 75 15.52 -9.19 -15.75
C GLY A 75 15.38 -10.08 -14.52
N ALA A 76 16.26 -11.06 -14.43
CA ALA A 76 16.31 -12.03 -13.34
C ALA A 76 17.52 -11.75 -12.42
N TYR A 77 17.31 -11.88 -11.12
CA TYR A 77 18.29 -11.62 -10.08
C TYR A 77 18.45 -12.81 -9.17
N ASP A 78 19.68 -13.21 -8.90
CA ASP A 78 20.01 -14.24 -7.94
C ASP A 78 20.43 -13.64 -6.60
N ILE A 79 19.82 -14.13 -5.52
CA ILE A 79 20.07 -13.70 -4.16
C ILE A 79 20.95 -14.75 -3.50
N HIS A 80 22.13 -14.34 -3.06
CA HIS A 80 23.10 -15.16 -2.37
C HIS A 80 23.08 -14.85 -0.88
N SER A 81 23.05 -15.88 -0.05
CA SER A 81 23.20 -15.80 1.41
C SER A 81 23.97 -17.02 1.90
N GLU A 82 24.65 -16.88 3.04
CA GLU A 82 25.24 -18.02 3.73
C GLU A 82 24.22 -18.85 4.51
N GLY A 83 23.06 -18.24 4.84
CA GLY A 83 21.97 -18.88 5.53
C GLY A 83 20.76 -19.12 4.65
N SER A 84 19.67 -19.57 5.28
CA SER A 84 18.41 -19.82 4.57
C SER A 84 17.75 -18.52 4.12
N ILE A 85 17.13 -18.57 2.93
CA ILE A 85 16.31 -17.49 2.40
C ILE A 85 14.88 -18.00 2.30
N ARG A 86 13.94 -17.31 2.92
CA ARG A 86 12.50 -17.60 2.76
C ARG A 86 11.72 -16.33 2.52
N VAL A 87 10.62 -16.46 1.81
CA VAL A 87 9.68 -15.35 1.63
C VAL A 87 8.91 -15.15 2.93
N SER A 88 8.74 -13.88 3.33
CA SER A 88 7.93 -13.52 4.49
C SER A 88 6.49 -14.02 4.33
N ASP A 89 5.96 -14.60 5.38
CA ASP A 89 4.56 -15.01 5.50
C ASP A 89 3.65 -13.90 6.05
N GLU A 90 4.20 -12.70 6.28
CA GLU A 90 3.44 -11.55 6.75
C GLU A 90 2.22 -11.29 5.86
N PRO A 91 1.00 -11.30 6.41
CA PRO A 91 -0.20 -11.04 5.64
C PRO A 91 -0.23 -9.56 5.20
N TRP A 92 -0.75 -9.30 4.01
CA TRP A 92 -1.16 -7.95 3.64
C TRP A 92 -2.66 -7.79 3.84
N ILE A 93 -3.08 -6.60 4.22
CA ILE A 93 -4.45 -6.31 4.63
C ILE A 93 -5.28 -5.95 3.41
N TYR A 94 -6.34 -6.73 3.15
CA TYR A 94 -7.29 -6.44 2.09
C TYR A 94 -8.13 -5.21 2.45
N ARG A 95 -8.31 -4.28 1.50
CA ARG A 95 -9.16 -3.10 1.68
C ARG A 95 -10.54 -3.37 1.13
N LEU A 96 -11.53 -3.28 1.99
CA LEU A 96 -12.93 -3.25 1.57
C LEU A 96 -13.26 -1.81 1.15
N THR A 97 -14.11 -1.64 0.15
CA THR A 97 -14.62 -0.31 -0.22
C THR A 97 -15.96 -0.11 0.50
N PRO A 98 -16.00 0.49 1.69
CA PRO A 98 -17.25 0.69 2.39
C PRO A 98 -18.02 1.87 1.78
N HIS A 99 -19.34 1.71 1.67
CA HIS A 99 -20.26 2.79 1.24
C HIS A 99 -20.98 3.46 2.41
N ILE A 100 -20.55 3.27 3.65
CA ILE A 100 -21.24 3.80 4.83
C ILE A 100 -20.52 5.04 5.32
N VAL A 101 -21.15 6.21 5.12
CA VAL A 101 -20.68 7.49 5.66
C VAL A 101 -21.04 7.59 7.14
N THR A 102 -20.08 7.88 8.00
CA THR A 102 -20.29 8.11 9.44
C THR A 102 -19.92 9.54 9.84
N ARG A 103 -20.38 10.00 11.02
CA ARG A 103 -20.15 11.37 11.52
C ARG A 103 -18.68 11.84 11.53
N GLY A 104 -17.70 10.94 11.69
CA GLY A 104 -16.27 11.27 11.67
C GLY A 104 -15.73 11.53 10.26
N GLU A 105 -16.39 11.02 9.23
CA GLU A 105 -15.95 11.15 7.84
C GLU A 105 -16.20 12.55 7.27
N ASP A 106 -17.22 13.26 7.73
CA ASP A 106 -17.48 14.63 7.26
C ASP A 106 -16.33 15.58 7.64
N LYS A 107 -15.82 15.47 8.88
CA LYS A 107 -14.67 16.25 9.34
C LYS A 107 -13.42 15.88 8.55
N PHE A 108 -13.11 14.58 8.44
CA PHE A 108 -11.99 14.03 7.67
C PHE A 108 -12.00 14.53 6.22
N ARG A 109 -13.15 14.39 5.55
CA ARG A 109 -13.36 14.83 4.17
C ARG A 109 -13.16 16.34 4.01
N HIS A 110 -13.67 17.12 4.96
CA HIS A 110 -13.56 18.58 4.95
C HIS A 110 -12.11 19.04 5.12
N GLU A 111 -11.39 18.50 6.09
CA GLU A 111 -10.01 18.87 6.38
C GLU A 111 -9.07 18.51 5.22
N ILE A 112 -9.19 17.29 4.66
CA ILE A 112 -8.43 16.87 3.50
C ILE A 112 -8.78 17.71 2.28
N GLY A 113 -10.07 17.96 2.04
CA GLY A 113 -10.51 18.79 0.91
C GLY A 113 -9.95 20.21 0.96
N ASN A 114 -9.94 20.82 2.16
CA ASN A 114 -9.37 22.16 2.36
C ASN A 114 -7.84 22.18 2.19
N ARG A 115 -7.14 21.14 2.66
CA ARG A 115 -5.68 21.04 2.52
C ARG A 115 -5.26 20.81 1.07
N ASP A 116 -5.86 19.84 0.38
CA ASP A 116 -5.33 19.30 -0.88
C ASP A 116 -5.88 20.01 -2.12
N GLN A 117 -7.19 20.24 -2.21
CA GLN A 117 -7.90 20.91 -3.31
C GLN A 117 -7.67 20.31 -4.71
N LYS A 118 -7.02 19.15 -4.80
CA LYS A 118 -6.66 18.41 -6.02
C LYS A 118 -6.33 16.96 -5.71
N CYS A 119 -6.24 16.12 -6.74
CA CYS A 119 -5.65 14.81 -6.58
C CYS A 119 -4.14 14.96 -6.34
N VAL A 120 -3.65 14.64 -5.14
CA VAL A 120 -2.24 14.82 -4.75
C VAL A 120 -1.27 13.84 -5.43
N ILE A 121 -1.80 12.80 -6.08
CA ILE A 121 -1.04 11.79 -6.82
C ILE A 121 -0.93 12.15 -8.30
N SER A 122 -2.06 12.39 -8.98
CA SER A 122 -2.07 12.69 -10.41
C SER A 122 -1.86 14.18 -10.72
N GLY A 123 -2.07 15.06 -9.74
CA GLY A 123 -2.04 16.49 -9.91
C GLY A 123 -3.31 17.07 -10.58
N LEU A 124 -4.32 16.22 -10.88
CA LEU A 124 -5.57 16.71 -11.44
C LEU A 124 -6.23 17.71 -10.49
N SER A 125 -6.53 18.88 -11.02
CA SER A 125 -7.22 19.96 -10.31
C SER A 125 -8.31 20.57 -11.19
N PHE A 126 -9.24 21.25 -10.55
CA PHE A 126 -10.28 22.03 -11.24
C PHE A 126 -10.20 23.49 -10.84
N PRO A 127 -10.73 24.41 -11.67
CA PRO A 127 -10.84 25.81 -11.29
C PRO A 127 -11.60 26.01 -9.99
N GLU A 128 -11.23 27.00 -9.18
CA GLU A 128 -11.84 27.29 -7.89
C GLU A 128 -13.37 27.47 -7.97
N SER A 129 -13.86 28.05 -9.10
CA SER A 129 -15.29 28.19 -9.35
C SER A 129 -16.02 26.86 -9.40
N MET A 130 -15.38 25.80 -9.91
CA MET A 130 -15.97 24.46 -9.92
C MET A 130 -15.97 23.85 -8.52
N PHE A 131 -14.90 24.03 -7.74
CA PHE A 131 -14.90 23.61 -6.33
C PHE A 131 -16.00 24.28 -5.52
N ARG A 132 -16.23 25.60 -5.72
CA ARG A 132 -17.31 26.34 -5.05
C ARG A 132 -18.70 25.86 -5.45
N THR A 133 -18.88 25.42 -6.70
CA THR A 133 -20.19 25.00 -7.22
C THR A 133 -20.50 23.54 -6.89
N TYR A 134 -19.53 22.66 -7.05
CA TYR A 134 -19.72 21.20 -7.02
C TYR A 134 -19.05 20.53 -5.80
N GLY A 135 -18.27 21.27 -5.00
CA GLY A 135 -17.52 20.71 -3.87
C GLY A 135 -16.51 19.66 -4.34
N LEU A 136 -16.42 18.58 -3.58
CA LEU A 136 -15.50 17.48 -3.82
C LEU A 136 -16.07 16.36 -4.71
N ILE A 137 -17.11 16.63 -5.53
CA ILE A 137 -17.83 15.58 -6.29
C ILE A 137 -16.92 14.76 -7.23
N PHE A 138 -15.78 15.33 -7.63
CA PHE A 138 -14.82 14.67 -8.53
C PHE A 138 -13.63 14.04 -7.80
N PHE A 139 -13.62 14.11 -6.47
CA PHE A 139 -12.55 13.63 -5.63
C PHE A 139 -13.08 12.87 -4.42
N GLU A 140 -12.28 11.94 -3.95
CA GLU A 140 -12.53 11.16 -2.74
C GLU A 140 -11.43 11.42 -1.71
N ALA A 141 -11.83 11.64 -0.46
CA ALA A 141 -10.91 11.65 0.67
C ALA A 141 -10.64 10.19 1.07
N VAL A 142 -9.41 9.76 0.90
CA VAL A 142 -9.00 8.36 1.00
C VAL A 142 -8.13 8.16 2.23
N HIS A 143 -8.48 7.19 3.07
CA HIS A 143 -7.63 6.80 4.19
C HIS A 143 -6.38 6.07 3.68
N ILE A 144 -5.21 6.40 4.22
CA ILE A 144 -3.96 5.70 3.94
C ILE A 144 -3.97 4.35 4.66
N PHE A 145 -4.13 4.34 6.00
CA PHE A 145 -4.48 3.13 6.74
C PHE A 145 -6.00 2.97 6.70
N PRO A 146 -6.54 1.83 6.23
CA PRO A 146 -7.96 1.66 5.99
C PRO A 146 -8.78 1.66 7.30
N ARG A 147 -9.85 2.43 7.30
CA ARG A 147 -10.70 2.62 8.46
C ARG A 147 -11.41 1.34 8.91
N GLU A 148 -11.77 0.49 7.97
CA GLU A 148 -12.40 -0.80 8.25
C GLU A 148 -11.57 -1.70 9.17
N HIS A 149 -10.27 -1.43 9.31
CA HIS A 149 -9.34 -2.13 10.18
C HIS A 149 -8.98 -1.33 11.46
N GLU A 150 -9.92 -0.52 11.97
CA GLU A 150 -9.71 0.28 13.18
C GLU A 150 -9.34 -0.57 14.42
N SER A 151 -9.84 -1.80 14.50
CA SER A 151 -9.44 -2.73 15.56
C SER A 151 -7.93 -3.02 15.53
N LEU A 152 -7.38 -3.31 14.34
CA LEU A 152 -5.95 -3.52 14.14
C LEU A 152 -5.12 -2.25 14.38
N TRP A 153 -5.66 -1.09 13.98
CA TRP A 153 -5.07 0.21 14.27
C TRP A 153 -4.89 0.42 15.77
N ASN A 154 -5.93 0.12 16.56
CA ASN A 154 -5.89 0.25 18.02
C ASN A 154 -4.99 -0.82 18.67
N GLN A 155 -5.05 -2.08 18.25
CA GLN A 155 -4.21 -3.17 18.75
C GLN A 155 -2.71 -2.89 18.60
N ASN A 156 -2.32 -2.31 17.46
CA ASN A 156 -0.93 -1.97 17.17
C ASN A 156 -0.53 -0.57 17.66
N ASN A 157 -1.42 0.14 18.35
CA ASN A 157 -1.17 1.49 18.85
C ASN A 157 -0.75 2.50 17.75
N TYR A 158 -1.33 2.37 16.54
CA TYR A 158 -0.97 3.22 15.39
C TYR A 158 -1.46 4.66 15.53
N GLN A 159 -2.36 4.98 16.48
CA GLN A 159 -2.72 6.35 16.84
C GLN A 159 -1.51 7.22 17.18
N GLN A 160 -0.39 6.63 17.62
CA GLN A 160 0.87 7.35 17.84
C GLN A 160 1.50 7.95 16.58
N TRP A 161 1.09 7.50 15.39
CA TRP A 161 1.53 8.06 14.10
C TRP A 161 0.89 9.42 13.82
N ILE A 162 -0.16 9.76 14.58
CA ILE A 162 -0.94 10.99 14.43
C ILE A 162 -0.49 11.98 15.49
N THR A 163 0.07 13.07 15.04
CA THR A 163 0.59 14.15 15.89
C THR A 163 -0.39 15.30 16.09
N ASP A 164 -1.50 15.30 15.32
CA ASP A 164 -2.59 16.24 15.47
C ASP A 164 -3.22 16.13 16.88
N MET A 165 -3.24 17.26 17.60
CA MET A 165 -3.74 17.35 18.98
C MET A 165 -5.21 17.76 19.07
N ASP A 166 -5.86 18.12 17.95
CA ASP A 166 -7.21 18.64 17.94
C ASP A 166 -8.29 17.54 18.14
N ASP A 167 -7.89 16.29 18.10
CA ASP A 167 -8.79 15.18 18.38
C ASP A 167 -8.93 14.92 19.88
N ALA A 168 -10.18 14.76 20.32
CA ALA A 168 -10.52 14.54 21.71
C ALA A 168 -9.77 13.36 22.33
N ALA A 169 -9.32 13.51 23.56
CA ALA A 169 -8.70 12.45 24.33
C ALA A 169 -9.60 11.19 24.35
N GLY A 170 -9.06 10.06 23.86
CA GLY A 170 -9.76 8.77 23.78
C GLY A 170 -10.31 8.41 22.39
N SER A 171 -10.14 9.24 21.36
CA SER A 171 -10.44 8.84 19.97
C SER A 171 -9.31 7.99 19.41
N SER A 172 -9.66 7.09 18.47
CA SER A 172 -8.65 6.28 17.76
C SER A 172 -7.76 7.10 16.82
N LYS A 173 -8.15 8.35 16.54
CA LYS A 173 -7.50 9.25 15.58
C LYS A 173 -7.40 8.71 14.14
N ILE A 174 -8.04 7.61 13.82
CA ILE A 174 -7.98 7.00 12.48
C ILE A 174 -8.56 7.92 11.40
N ASN A 175 -9.52 8.79 11.77
CA ASN A 175 -10.12 9.80 10.91
C ASN A 175 -9.37 11.15 10.92
N SER A 176 -8.14 11.21 11.42
CA SER A 176 -7.32 12.42 11.26
C SER A 176 -6.93 12.64 9.81
N ALA A 177 -6.89 13.90 9.36
CA ALA A 177 -6.41 14.28 8.03
C ALA A 177 -4.97 13.79 7.75
N GLN A 178 -4.17 13.54 8.79
CA GLN A 178 -2.85 12.93 8.67
C GLN A 178 -2.88 11.48 8.17
N ASN A 179 -4.02 10.78 8.32
CA ASN A 179 -4.22 9.43 7.78
C ASN A 179 -4.91 9.43 6.42
N GLY A 180 -4.79 10.49 5.62
CA GLY A 180 -5.47 10.48 4.32
C GLY A 180 -5.05 11.60 3.39
N PHE A 181 -5.56 11.52 2.17
CA PHE A 181 -5.37 12.52 1.13
C PHE A 181 -6.49 12.49 0.08
N LEU A 182 -6.54 13.50 -0.79
CA LEU A 182 -7.56 13.66 -1.81
C LEU A 182 -7.11 12.99 -3.11
N LEU A 183 -7.92 12.07 -3.64
CA LEU A 183 -7.67 11.38 -4.90
C LEU A 183 -8.86 11.52 -5.86
N GLN A 184 -8.58 11.43 -7.17
CA GLN A 184 -9.63 11.15 -8.14
C GLN A 184 -10.03 9.66 -8.07
N PRO A 185 -11.29 9.29 -8.40
CA PRO A 185 -11.80 7.93 -8.18
C PRO A 185 -10.99 6.82 -8.81
N THR A 186 -10.48 7.02 -10.04
CA THR A 186 -9.65 6.00 -10.72
C THR A 186 -8.32 5.78 -9.99
N VAL A 187 -7.69 6.84 -9.49
CA VAL A 187 -6.44 6.74 -8.71
C VAL A 187 -6.70 6.10 -7.36
N GLN A 188 -7.82 6.43 -6.71
CA GLN A 188 -8.24 5.77 -5.49
C GLN A 188 -8.35 4.26 -5.66
N GLN A 189 -9.05 3.79 -6.70
CA GLN A 189 -9.21 2.35 -6.96
C GLN A 189 -7.88 1.61 -7.08
N LEU A 190 -6.88 2.23 -7.72
CA LEU A 190 -5.53 1.66 -7.82
C LEU A 190 -4.81 1.66 -6.46
N PHE A 191 -4.98 2.73 -5.68
CA PHE A 191 -4.41 2.87 -4.35
C PHE A 191 -5.00 1.83 -3.39
N ASP A 192 -6.32 1.71 -3.35
CA ASP A 192 -7.03 0.75 -2.49
C ASP A 192 -6.67 -0.70 -2.84
N GLN A 193 -6.29 -0.97 -4.08
CA GLN A 193 -5.78 -2.28 -4.51
C GLN A 193 -4.26 -2.44 -4.33
N TYR A 194 -3.56 -1.49 -3.71
CA TYR A 194 -2.10 -1.50 -3.53
C TYR A 194 -1.30 -1.58 -4.84
N LEU A 195 -1.86 -1.18 -5.98
CA LEU A 195 -1.20 -1.26 -7.28
C LEU A 195 -0.10 -0.21 -7.44
N PHE A 196 -0.16 0.83 -6.67
CA PHE A 196 0.91 1.80 -6.45
C PHE A 196 0.94 2.22 -4.99
N SER A 197 2.05 2.81 -4.57
CA SER A 197 2.19 3.44 -3.27
C SER A 197 3.17 4.61 -3.32
N VAL A 198 3.22 5.36 -2.22
CA VAL A 198 4.20 6.43 -2.02
C VAL A 198 5.29 5.91 -1.10
N ASN A 199 6.56 6.05 -1.51
CA ASN A 199 7.71 5.77 -0.68
C ASN A 199 8.20 7.07 -0.02
N PRO A 200 7.90 7.35 1.26
CA PRO A 200 8.34 8.58 1.92
C PRO A 200 9.85 8.63 2.11
N ASP A 201 10.52 7.47 2.20
CA ASP A 201 11.97 7.37 2.43
C ASP A 201 12.79 7.60 1.14
N ASP A 202 12.12 7.67 -0.02
CA ASP A 202 12.70 8.04 -1.30
C ASP A 202 12.02 9.32 -1.84
N GLY A 203 12.08 10.38 -1.06
CA GLY A 203 11.58 11.70 -1.44
C GLY A 203 10.08 11.74 -1.78
N TYR A 204 9.29 10.86 -1.19
CA TYR A 204 7.86 10.69 -1.46
C TYR A 204 7.56 10.27 -2.92
N LYS A 205 8.44 9.49 -3.50
CA LYS A 205 8.28 8.94 -4.84
C LYS A 205 7.09 7.97 -4.92
N ILE A 206 6.30 8.12 -5.97
CA ILE A 206 5.21 7.21 -6.30
C ILE A 206 5.80 6.03 -7.06
N VAL A 207 5.60 4.82 -6.54
CA VAL A 207 6.08 3.56 -7.12
C VAL A 207 4.88 2.75 -7.57
N VAL A 208 4.79 2.48 -8.87
CA VAL A 208 3.74 1.66 -9.47
C VAL A 208 4.24 0.22 -9.62
N LEU A 209 3.58 -0.73 -8.96
CA LEU A 209 3.96 -2.14 -8.91
C LEU A 209 3.23 -3.03 -9.95
N THR A 210 2.47 -2.41 -10.83
CA THR A 210 1.80 -3.00 -11.99
C THR A 210 2.17 -2.20 -13.25
N PHE A 211 1.55 -2.47 -14.40
CA PHE A 211 1.72 -1.58 -15.55
C PHE A 211 1.18 -0.18 -15.26
N ASP A 212 1.99 0.82 -15.51
CA ASP A 212 1.64 2.22 -15.32
C ASP A 212 0.97 2.80 -16.57
N PHE A 213 -0.35 2.66 -16.65
CA PHE A 213 -1.16 3.24 -17.73
C PHE A 213 -1.65 4.66 -17.46
N LEU A 214 -1.40 5.20 -16.25
CA LEU A 214 -1.75 6.58 -15.89
C LEU A 214 -0.54 7.52 -15.84
N GLY A 215 0.68 7.02 -16.07
CA GLY A 215 1.91 7.79 -15.99
C GLY A 215 2.18 8.32 -14.57
N LEU A 216 1.95 7.51 -13.55
CA LEU A 216 2.14 7.87 -12.14
C LEU A 216 3.53 7.51 -11.62
N ASP A 217 4.17 6.50 -12.23
CA ASP A 217 5.45 5.96 -11.78
C ASP A 217 6.55 7.01 -11.79
N GLY A 218 7.25 7.14 -10.67
CA GLY A 218 8.34 8.11 -10.50
C GLY A 218 7.91 9.54 -10.22
N ARG A 219 6.61 9.86 -10.22
CA ARG A 219 6.12 11.15 -9.74
C ARG A 219 6.37 11.28 -8.24
N ILE A 220 6.33 12.50 -7.76
CA ILE A 220 6.49 12.83 -6.35
C ILE A 220 5.12 13.26 -5.81
N LEU A 221 4.76 12.76 -4.63
CA LEU A 221 3.56 13.17 -3.91
C LEU A 221 3.54 14.71 -3.79
N ASP A 222 2.38 15.31 -4.02
CA ASP A 222 2.26 16.77 -4.01
C ASP A 222 2.71 17.35 -2.65
N PRO A 223 3.52 18.42 -2.66
CA PRO A 223 4.01 19.03 -1.41
C PRO A 223 2.90 19.61 -0.52
N VAL A 224 1.72 19.90 -1.06
CA VAL A 224 0.61 20.49 -0.29
C VAL A 224 0.20 19.60 0.88
N CYS A 225 0.18 18.27 0.71
CA CYS A 225 -0.25 17.34 1.77
C CYS A 225 0.90 16.87 2.68
N ARG A 226 2.16 17.24 2.40
CA ARG A 226 3.35 16.81 3.17
C ARG A 226 4.17 17.96 3.75
N ASN A 227 3.58 19.15 3.88
CA ASN A 227 4.22 20.29 4.52
C ASN A 227 4.31 20.08 6.04
N PRO A 228 5.49 19.92 6.64
CA PRO A 228 5.63 19.60 8.07
C PRO A 228 5.16 20.72 9.01
N THR A 229 4.93 21.93 8.50
CA THR A 229 4.38 23.04 9.29
C THR A 229 2.85 23.02 9.35
N ASP A 230 2.20 22.22 8.50
CA ASP A 230 0.76 22.01 8.54
C ASP A 230 0.44 20.90 9.54
N PRO A 231 -0.36 21.13 10.59
CA PRO A 231 -0.74 20.10 11.55
C PRO A 231 -1.51 18.93 10.90
N HIS A 232 -2.07 19.15 9.72
CA HIS A 232 -2.80 18.13 8.96
C HIS A 232 -1.94 17.43 7.90
N HIS A 233 -0.61 17.63 7.86
CA HIS A 233 0.27 16.94 6.91
C HIS A 233 0.16 15.41 7.04
N VAL A 234 0.31 14.68 5.94
CA VAL A 234 0.21 13.21 5.96
C VAL A 234 1.27 12.57 6.84
N SER A 235 0.90 11.52 7.52
CA SER A 235 1.82 10.74 8.35
C SER A 235 2.75 9.88 7.48
N ASP A 236 4.06 10.09 7.61
CA ASP A 236 5.06 9.24 6.96
C ASP A 236 4.95 7.77 7.38
N GLN A 237 4.55 7.51 8.63
CA GLN A 237 4.38 6.15 9.13
C GLN A 237 3.21 5.45 8.44
N ALA A 238 2.10 6.17 8.21
CA ALA A 238 0.98 5.62 7.44
C ALA A 238 1.39 5.34 5.98
N LEU A 239 2.17 6.22 5.35
CA LEU A 239 2.72 6.02 4.01
C LEU A 239 3.66 4.80 3.96
N ARG A 240 4.59 4.65 4.92
CA ARG A 240 5.49 3.47 5.02
C ARG A 240 4.69 2.18 5.16
N TRP A 241 3.66 2.22 5.99
CA TRP A 241 2.77 1.07 6.16
C TRP A 241 2.10 0.70 4.83
N HIS A 242 1.50 1.66 4.12
CA HIS A 242 0.86 1.40 2.84
C HIS A 242 1.86 0.91 1.78
N TYR A 243 3.06 1.49 1.74
CA TYR A 243 4.12 1.04 0.85
C TYR A 243 4.51 -0.42 1.12
N ARG A 244 4.68 -0.79 2.40
CA ARG A 244 4.94 -2.17 2.81
C ARG A 244 3.83 -3.11 2.35
N GLN A 245 2.56 -2.75 2.57
CA GLN A 245 1.41 -3.55 2.09
C GLN A 245 1.43 -3.71 0.56
N SER A 246 1.72 -2.65 -0.17
CA SER A 246 1.81 -2.70 -1.63
C SER A 246 2.90 -3.64 -2.13
N VAL A 247 4.07 -3.64 -1.49
CA VAL A 247 5.16 -4.58 -1.79
C VAL A 247 4.75 -6.01 -1.48
N LEU A 248 4.20 -6.28 -0.29
CA LEU A 248 3.73 -7.62 0.12
C LEU A 248 2.66 -8.16 -0.83
N ALA A 249 1.74 -7.31 -1.28
CA ALA A 249 0.64 -7.70 -2.14
C ALA A 249 1.05 -7.99 -3.60
N ASN A 250 2.12 -7.38 -4.11
CA ASN A 250 2.42 -7.44 -5.55
C ASN A 250 3.73 -8.14 -5.89
N ALA A 251 4.70 -8.19 -4.98
CA ALA A 251 6.03 -8.69 -5.31
C ALA A 251 6.31 -10.11 -4.80
N ARG A 252 5.47 -10.70 -3.95
CA ARG A 252 5.56 -12.12 -3.58
C ARG A 252 5.11 -13.05 -4.70
N ARG A 253 5.62 -14.28 -4.70
CA ARG A 253 5.04 -15.39 -5.47
C ARG A 253 3.75 -15.83 -4.77
N GLY A 254 2.63 -15.86 -5.50
CA GLY A 254 1.34 -16.27 -4.93
C GLY A 254 0.76 -15.25 -3.94
N GLY A 255 0.85 -13.96 -4.25
CA GLY A 255 0.43 -12.84 -3.39
C GLY A 255 -1.06 -12.78 -3.08
N GLU A 256 -1.68 -13.90 -2.68
CA GLU A 256 -3.05 -13.89 -2.15
C GLU A 256 -3.06 -13.33 -0.73
N PRO A 257 -4.06 -12.50 -0.38
CA PRO A 257 -4.35 -12.20 1.00
C PRO A 257 -4.75 -13.52 1.65
N ILE A 258 -4.06 -13.91 2.72
CA ILE A 258 -4.48 -15.08 3.47
C ILE A 258 -5.66 -14.61 4.33
N PHE A 259 -6.85 -14.83 3.80
CA PHE A 259 -8.12 -14.52 4.50
C PHE A 259 -8.21 -15.25 5.85
N GLU A 260 -7.63 -16.42 5.93
CA GLU A 260 -7.58 -17.24 7.15
C GLU A 260 -6.80 -16.60 8.30
N HIS A 261 -5.86 -15.67 8.02
CA HIS A 261 -5.15 -14.95 9.08
C HIS A 261 -5.93 -13.77 9.67
N ASP A 262 -6.94 -13.28 8.97
CA ASP A 262 -7.83 -12.25 9.52
C ASP A 262 -8.77 -12.80 10.60
N PHE A 263 -8.97 -14.12 10.58
CA PHE A 263 -9.79 -14.84 11.56
C PHE A 263 -8.99 -16.04 12.06
N PRO A 264 -8.12 -15.88 13.08
CA PRO A 264 -7.44 -17.02 13.70
C PRO A 264 -8.46 -18.09 14.08
N LEU A 265 -8.19 -19.33 13.74
CA LEU A 265 -9.08 -20.50 13.92
C LEU A 265 -9.63 -20.70 15.36
N GLU A 266 -9.11 -19.97 16.32
CA GLU A 266 -9.47 -20.06 17.75
C GLU A 266 -10.17 -18.79 18.29
N THR A 267 -10.37 -17.75 17.46
CA THR A 267 -11.03 -16.53 17.92
C THR A 267 -12.41 -16.41 17.27
N ASP A 268 -13.43 -16.36 18.11
CA ASP A 268 -14.84 -16.17 17.74
C ASP A 268 -15.11 -14.69 17.28
N GLU A 269 -14.11 -14.06 16.64
CA GLU A 269 -14.16 -12.65 16.24
C GLU A 269 -15.24 -12.37 15.18
N ILE A 270 -15.64 -13.39 14.40
CA ILE A 270 -16.76 -13.29 13.47
C ILE A 270 -18.05 -12.97 14.24
N HIS A 271 -18.21 -13.54 15.43
CA HIS A 271 -19.38 -13.32 16.28
C HIS A 271 -19.18 -12.19 17.32
N ALA A 272 -17.94 -11.82 17.61
CA ALA A 272 -17.61 -10.86 18.66
C ALA A 272 -17.82 -9.39 18.25
N SER A 273 -17.90 -9.08 16.95
CA SER A 273 -18.19 -7.73 16.48
C SER A 273 -19.23 -7.72 15.34
N PRO A 274 -20.16 -6.74 15.32
CA PRO A 274 -21.07 -6.54 14.19
C PRO A 274 -20.34 -6.42 12.84
N TYR A 275 -19.13 -5.95 12.87
CA TYR A 275 -18.27 -5.74 11.72
C TYR A 275 -17.66 -7.02 11.16
N GLY A 276 -17.29 -7.97 12.02
CA GLY A 276 -16.79 -9.29 11.60
C GLY A 276 -17.86 -10.10 10.87
N GLN A 277 -19.11 -10.02 11.34
CA GLN A 277 -20.23 -10.69 10.72
C GLN A 277 -20.55 -10.10 9.34
N GLU A 278 -20.62 -8.77 9.20
CA GLU A 278 -20.88 -8.08 7.93
C GLU A 278 -19.79 -8.39 6.89
N ARG A 279 -18.53 -8.44 7.32
CA ARG A 279 -17.39 -8.80 6.48
C ARG A 279 -17.48 -10.25 6.00
N PHE A 280 -17.83 -11.17 6.87
CA PHE A 280 -18.02 -12.59 6.53
C PHE A 280 -19.17 -12.77 5.53
N GLU A 281 -20.30 -12.09 5.74
CA GLU A 281 -21.46 -12.14 4.84
C GLU A 281 -21.11 -11.60 3.43
N LEU A 282 -20.34 -10.51 3.35
CA LEU A 282 -19.84 -9.94 2.09
C LEU A 282 -18.94 -10.91 1.35
N GLU A 283 -17.99 -11.54 2.04
CA GLU A 283 -17.07 -12.52 1.45
C GLU A 283 -17.81 -13.77 0.97
N MET A 284 -18.74 -14.28 1.76
CA MET A 284 -19.55 -15.42 1.37
C MET A 284 -20.44 -15.09 0.17
N ALA A 285 -21.02 -13.89 0.11
CA ALA A 285 -21.81 -13.44 -1.03
C ALA A 285 -20.97 -13.35 -2.32
N PHE A 286 -19.70 -12.94 -2.22
CA PHE A 286 -18.78 -12.94 -3.36
C PHE A 286 -18.43 -14.35 -3.83
N ARG A 287 -18.05 -15.25 -2.92
CA ARG A 287 -17.70 -16.64 -3.26
C ARG A 287 -18.87 -17.41 -3.86
N LEU A 288 -20.10 -17.18 -3.40
CA LEU A 288 -21.29 -17.83 -3.93
C LEU A 288 -21.71 -17.31 -5.32
N ARG A 289 -21.31 -16.09 -5.71
CA ARG A 289 -21.56 -15.55 -7.06
C ARG A 289 -20.65 -16.13 -8.14
N GLU A 290 -19.51 -16.71 -7.77
CA GLU A 290 -18.57 -17.34 -8.71
C GLU A 290 -18.91 -18.81 -9.00
N VAL A 291 -19.91 -19.38 -8.34
CA VAL A 291 -20.32 -20.79 -8.46
C VAL A 291 -21.58 -20.98 -9.35
N VAL A 292 -22.09 -19.90 -9.96
CA VAL A 292 -23.27 -19.96 -10.86
C VAL A 292 -22.89 -19.61 -12.29
#